data_f0fd65f5ee5661f98078e2e2dfb1ff81
#
_entry.id   f0fd65f5ee5661f98078e2e2dfb1ff81
#
_cell.length_a   1.000
_cell.length_b   1.000
_cell.length_c   1.000
_cell.angle_alpha   90.00
_cell.angle_beta   90.00
_cell.angle_gamma   90.00
#
_symmetry.space_group_name_H-M   'P 1'
#
loop_
_entity.id
_entity.type
_entity.pdbx_description
1 polymer ?
#
loop_
_entity_poly.entity_id
_entity_poly.type
_entity_poly.pdbx_seq_one_letter_code
_entity_poly.pdbx_strand_id
1 'polypeptide(L)'
;IRLLVSASFFLKDDVLIIYDRLWKYIFDLSKNGEEISFLVLKENFKKYLLKTKELHFRYEGVHYHVSLENVFVFMQGHVVIHTLLEAVPGYCLLVDIGGGTTDLVEFVDGMPDGKYSISDKAALYCIGKVNEEAIAKTGAGVPAYITEAFMRTGSYDCPKQYQEVIINCLKSYAEEIYGIIQANHYNLDLTKMVFMGGGSSIVEHFGANEGKDVQFVTDIHANARGCEEAVKSIIRAKQRKMRTA
;
A
#
# COMPACT_ATOMS: atom_id res chain seq x y z
N ILE A 1 -0.17 -15.45 18.57
CA ILE A 1 -0.60 -14.58 17.46
C ILE A 1 0.59 -13.69 17.14
N ARG A 2 1.32 -13.99 16.03
CA ARG A 2 2.35 -13.08 15.52
C ARG A 2 1.63 -12.03 14.67
N LEU A 3 1.38 -10.86 15.26
CA LEU A 3 1.07 -9.67 14.50
C LEU A 3 2.33 -9.32 13.70
N LEU A 4 2.33 -9.53 12.39
CA LEU A 4 3.31 -8.93 11.49
C LEU A 4 2.89 -7.47 11.30
N VAL A 5 3.33 -6.62 12.23
CA VAL A 5 3.24 -5.17 12.10
C VAL A 5 4.26 -4.77 11.04
N SER A 6 3.83 -4.49 9.83
CA SER A 6 4.64 -3.76 8.86
C SER A 6 4.58 -2.29 9.28
N ALA A 7 5.38 -1.92 10.27
CA ALA A 7 5.44 -0.55 10.74
C ALA A 7 6.48 0.21 9.92
N SER A 8 6.03 1.12 9.10
CA SER A 8 6.87 2.23 8.63
C SER A 8 6.83 3.29 9.72
N PHE A 9 7.92 3.45 10.45
CA PHE A 9 8.02 4.45 11.51
C PHE A 9 8.42 5.80 10.89
N PHE A 10 7.58 6.80 11.05
CA PHE A 10 7.92 8.19 10.79
C PHE A 10 7.74 8.99 12.06
N LEU A 11 8.81 9.63 12.52
CA LEU A 11 8.76 10.67 13.51
C LEU A 11 8.89 12.00 12.79
N LYS A 12 7.80 12.73 12.73
CA LYS A 12 7.79 14.12 12.32
C LYS A 12 6.77 14.85 13.17
N ASP A 13 7.19 15.94 13.80
CA ASP A 13 6.33 16.85 14.57
C ASP A 13 5.49 16.15 15.66
N ASP A 14 6.12 15.28 16.50
CA ASP A 14 5.52 14.59 17.64
C ASP A 14 4.40 13.56 17.31
N VAL A 15 4.30 13.11 16.06
CA VAL A 15 3.34 12.09 15.63
C VAL A 15 4.07 10.80 15.24
N LEU A 16 3.78 9.71 15.97
CA LEU A 16 4.18 8.35 15.59
C LEU A 16 3.10 7.73 14.73
N ILE A 17 3.43 7.45 13.47
CA ILE A 17 2.52 6.79 12.55
C ILE A 17 2.87 5.31 12.51
N ILE A 18 1.96 4.48 13.00
CA ILE A 18 2.04 3.02 12.91
C ILE A 18 1.09 2.60 11.80
N TYR A 19 1.67 2.07 10.74
CA TYR A 19 0.96 1.56 9.58
C TYR A 19 0.84 0.04 9.68
N ASP A 20 -0.37 -0.51 9.67
CA ASP A 20 -0.60 -1.94 9.83
C ASP A 20 -1.53 -2.54 8.76
N ARG A 21 -1.24 -3.80 8.40
CA ARG A 21 -2.06 -4.65 7.53
C ARG A 21 -3.19 -5.35 8.31
N LEU A 22 -3.96 -4.60 9.07
CA LEU A 22 -5.08 -5.15 9.84
C LEU A 22 -6.10 -5.89 8.95
N TRP A 23 -6.22 -5.48 7.69
CA TRP A 23 -7.18 -6.02 6.71
C TRP A 23 -6.96 -7.49 6.35
N LYS A 24 -5.72 -7.94 6.19
CA LYS A 24 -5.49 -9.35 5.86
C LYS A 24 -5.99 -10.26 6.99
N TYR A 25 -5.77 -9.82 8.23
CA TYR A 25 -6.26 -10.53 9.41
C TYR A 25 -7.79 -10.54 9.48
N ILE A 26 -8.45 -9.41 9.19
CA ILE A 26 -9.92 -9.30 9.13
C ILE A 26 -10.48 -10.18 8.02
N PHE A 27 -9.86 -10.18 6.85
CA PHE A 27 -10.27 -10.98 5.70
C PHE A 27 -10.11 -12.49 5.96
N ASP A 28 -9.04 -12.90 6.62
CA ASP A 28 -8.82 -14.29 7.01
C ASP A 28 -9.82 -14.74 8.08
N LEU A 29 -10.19 -13.86 9.01
CA LEU A 29 -11.25 -14.13 10.00
C LEU A 29 -12.64 -14.20 9.36
N SER A 30 -12.95 -13.33 8.39
CA SER A 30 -14.25 -13.36 7.69
C SER A 30 -14.41 -14.63 6.84
N LYS A 31 -13.34 -15.17 6.28
CA LYS A 31 -13.34 -16.48 5.59
C LYS A 31 -13.66 -17.64 6.53
N ASN A 32 -13.35 -17.51 7.82
CA ASN A 32 -13.64 -18.52 8.84
C ASN A 32 -15.05 -18.38 9.46
N GLY A 33 -15.90 -17.50 8.91
CA GLY A 33 -17.28 -17.31 9.36
C GLY A 33 -17.44 -16.46 10.62
N GLU A 34 -16.38 -15.80 11.07
CA GLU A 34 -16.43 -14.85 12.18
C GLU A 34 -16.64 -13.42 11.63
N GLU A 35 -17.86 -12.90 11.76
CA GLU A 35 -18.16 -11.48 11.51
C GLU A 35 -17.56 -10.61 12.63
N ILE A 36 -16.29 -10.25 12.51
CA ILE A 36 -15.69 -9.28 13.40
C ILE A 36 -15.85 -7.89 12.77
N SER A 37 -16.65 -7.04 13.40
CA SER A 37 -16.80 -5.65 12.97
C SER A 37 -15.45 -4.93 12.99
N PHE A 38 -15.11 -4.23 11.89
CA PHE A 38 -13.92 -3.36 11.80
C PHE A 38 -13.81 -2.40 13.00
N LEU A 39 -14.94 -1.90 13.51
CA LEU A 39 -14.97 -1.03 14.68
C LEU A 39 -14.42 -1.71 15.93
N VAL A 40 -14.75 -2.99 16.16
CA VAL A 40 -14.26 -3.77 17.30
C VAL A 40 -12.75 -3.98 17.20
N LEU A 41 -12.25 -4.33 16.02
CA LEU A 41 -10.82 -4.52 15.79
C LEU A 41 -10.04 -3.21 15.96
N LYS A 42 -10.53 -2.12 15.40
CA LYS A 42 -9.97 -0.78 15.55
C LYS A 42 -9.83 -0.37 17.02
N GLU A 43 -10.87 -0.56 17.82
CA GLU A 43 -10.86 -0.23 19.23
C GLU A 43 -9.95 -1.17 20.06
N ASN A 44 -9.91 -2.46 19.75
CA ASN A 44 -9.01 -3.41 20.41
C ASN A 44 -7.54 -3.11 20.11
N PHE A 45 -7.22 -2.79 18.85
CA PHE A 45 -5.87 -2.41 18.44
C PHE A 45 -5.41 -1.12 19.13
N LYS A 46 -6.28 -0.11 19.14
CA LYS A 46 -6.05 1.16 19.84
C LYS A 46 -5.79 0.94 21.34
N LYS A 47 -6.63 0.15 22.01
CA LYS A 47 -6.46 -0.21 23.44
C LYS A 47 -5.15 -0.97 23.69
N TYR A 48 -4.78 -1.87 22.77
CA TYR A 48 -3.52 -2.62 22.88
C TYR A 48 -2.30 -1.70 22.84
N LEU A 49 -2.23 -0.81 21.84
CA LEU A 49 -1.13 0.13 21.70
C LEU A 49 -1.04 1.13 22.87
N LEU A 50 -2.18 1.65 23.33
CA LEU A 50 -2.21 2.60 24.45
C LEU A 50 -1.76 1.98 25.79
N LYS A 51 -1.78 0.63 25.93
CA LYS A 51 -1.19 -0.03 27.11
C LYS A 51 0.31 0.14 27.20
N THR A 52 1.00 0.30 26.07
CA THR A 52 2.46 0.42 26.02
C THR A 52 2.94 1.76 26.57
N LYS A 53 2.10 2.81 26.55
CA LYS A 53 2.34 4.18 27.03
C LYS A 53 3.62 4.84 26.49
N GLU A 54 4.75 4.13 26.53
CA GLU A 54 6.06 4.63 26.13
C GLU A 54 6.76 3.62 25.22
N LEU A 55 7.41 4.11 24.17
CA LEU A 55 8.23 3.33 23.25
C LEU A 55 9.67 3.83 23.33
N HIS A 56 10.60 2.89 23.54
CA HIS A 56 12.03 3.14 23.51
C HIS A 56 12.62 2.30 22.36
N PHE A 57 13.23 2.94 21.38
CA PHE A 57 13.85 2.23 20.28
C PHE A 57 15.07 2.99 19.75
N ARG A 58 15.88 2.30 18.96
CA ARG A 58 17.02 2.87 18.25
C ARG A 58 16.78 2.77 16.76
N TYR A 59 16.90 3.88 16.04
CA TYR A 59 16.80 3.93 14.60
C TYR A 59 17.97 4.75 14.03
N GLU A 60 18.69 4.23 13.07
CA GLU A 60 19.88 4.84 12.45
C GLU A 60 20.91 5.38 13.48
N GLY A 61 21.09 4.63 14.56
CA GLY A 61 22.04 5.01 15.62
C GLY A 61 21.49 5.99 16.66
N VAL A 62 20.34 6.61 16.43
CA VAL A 62 19.69 7.55 17.34
C VAL A 62 18.72 6.81 18.27
N HIS A 63 18.75 7.17 19.55
CA HIS A 63 17.79 6.67 20.54
C HIS A 63 16.55 7.56 20.56
N TYR A 64 15.39 6.92 20.48
CA TYR A 64 14.08 7.59 20.54
C TYR A 64 13.34 7.14 21.78
N HIS A 65 12.71 8.12 22.43
CA HIS A 65 11.76 7.92 23.52
C HIS A 65 10.45 8.61 23.14
N VAL A 66 9.38 7.84 22.97
CA VAL A 66 8.09 8.33 22.49
C VAL A 66 7.00 7.98 23.48
N SER A 67 6.27 8.99 23.96
CA SER A 67 5.06 8.80 24.77
C SER A 67 3.84 8.69 23.85
N LEU A 68 3.01 7.65 24.07
CA LEU A 68 1.77 7.43 23.31
C LEU A 68 0.58 8.06 24.05
N GLU A 69 0.17 9.24 23.63
CA GLU A 69 -1.01 9.93 24.20
C GLU A 69 -2.30 9.52 23.50
N ASN A 70 -2.24 9.27 22.19
CA ASN A 70 -3.39 8.89 21.38
C ASN A 70 -2.99 7.95 20.24
N VAL A 71 -3.95 7.12 19.80
CA VAL A 71 -3.80 6.22 18.65
C VAL A 71 -4.98 6.43 17.71
N PHE A 72 -4.67 6.67 16.45
CA PHE A 72 -5.65 6.76 15.36
C PHE A 72 -5.42 5.57 14.41
N VAL A 73 -6.49 4.89 14.04
CA VAL A 73 -6.45 3.74 13.15
C VAL A 73 -7.22 4.08 11.88
N PHE A 74 -6.57 3.96 10.75
CA PHE A 74 -7.12 4.21 9.43
C PHE A 74 -7.00 2.96 8.56
N MET A 75 -7.87 2.85 7.56
CA MET A 75 -7.73 1.83 6.52
C MET A 75 -6.64 2.26 5.53
N GLN A 76 -5.85 1.27 5.08
CA GLN A 76 -4.83 1.46 4.04
C GLN A 76 -5.49 2.01 2.76
N GLY A 77 -4.80 2.90 2.06
CA GLY A 77 -5.34 3.56 0.88
C GLY A 77 -6.33 4.70 1.16
N HIS A 78 -7.23 4.57 2.16
CA HIS A 78 -8.26 5.58 2.45
C HIS A 78 -7.68 6.94 2.85
N VAL A 79 -6.54 6.95 3.50
CA VAL A 79 -5.91 8.19 4.01
C VAL A 79 -5.07 8.92 2.96
N VAL A 80 -4.70 8.24 1.89
CA VAL A 80 -3.92 8.82 0.79
C VAL A 80 -4.64 9.98 0.13
N ILE A 81 -5.97 9.95 0.17
CA ILE A 81 -6.85 11.01 -0.27
C ILE A 81 -6.49 12.39 0.29
N HIS A 82 -6.07 12.44 1.56
CA HIS A 82 -5.73 13.71 2.21
C HIS A 82 -4.44 14.34 1.67
N THR A 83 -3.64 13.59 0.90
CA THR A 83 -2.40 14.09 0.30
C THR A 83 -2.43 14.15 -1.22
N LEU A 84 -3.25 13.31 -1.86
CA LEU A 84 -3.26 13.19 -3.33
C LEU A 84 -4.51 13.77 -3.98
N LEU A 85 -5.63 13.86 -3.26
CA LEU A 85 -6.94 14.03 -3.88
C LEU A 85 -7.52 15.44 -3.83
N GLU A 86 -6.80 16.46 -3.41
CA GLU A 86 -7.09 17.81 -3.90
C GLU A 86 -7.03 17.89 -5.45
N ALA A 87 -6.42 16.86 -6.07
CA ALA A 87 -6.16 16.80 -7.52
C ALA A 87 -7.04 15.80 -8.31
N VAL A 88 -7.89 14.99 -7.67
CA VAL A 88 -8.71 13.98 -8.39
C VAL A 88 -10.20 14.13 -8.05
N PRO A 89 -10.91 15.12 -8.66
CA PRO A 89 -12.36 15.18 -8.58
C PRO A 89 -12.99 14.01 -9.34
N GLY A 90 -14.18 13.60 -8.90
CA GLY A 90 -14.97 12.56 -9.53
C GLY A 90 -14.59 11.15 -9.07
N TYR A 91 -14.82 10.21 -9.96
CA TYR A 91 -14.61 8.79 -9.70
C TYR A 91 -13.18 8.37 -10.01
N CYS A 92 -12.54 7.64 -9.10
CA CYS A 92 -11.25 7.00 -9.35
C CYS A 92 -11.08 5.69 -8.56
N LEU A 93 -10.24 4.81 -9.09
CA LEU A 93 -9.80 3.58 -8.45
C LEU A 93 -8.35 3.73 -7.99
N LEU A 94 -8.13 3.65 -6.70
CA LEU A 94 -6.79 3.55 -6.13
C LEU A 94 -6.34 2.09 -6.16
N VAL A 95 -5.15 1.84 -6.68
CA VAL A 95 -4.50 0.52 -6.77
C VAL A 95 -3.20 0.59 -5.99
N ASP A 96 -3.22 0.10 -4.74
CA ASP A 96 -2.04 0.07 -3.86
C ASP A 96 -1.33 -1.27 -3.99
N ILE A 97 -0.22 -1.30 -4.72
CA ILE A 97 0.59 -2.52 -4.94
C ILE A 97 1.69 -2.57 -3.87
N GLY A 98 1.39 -3.24 -2.78
CA GLY A 98 2.33 -3.47 -1.69
C GLY A 98 3.29 -4.63 -1.93
N GLY A 99 4.09 -4.98 -0.91
CA GLY A 99 4.96 -6.15 -0.95
C GLY A 99 4.19 -7.48 -0.91
N GLY A 100 3.09 -7.57 -0.17
CA GLY A 100 2.34 -8.82 0.05
C GLY A 100 0.88 -8.79 -0.39
N THR A 101 0.30 -7.62 -0.68
CA THR A 101 -1.06 -7.45 -1.18
C THR A 101 -1.13 -6.37 -2.23
N THR A 102 -2.08 -6.51 -3.13
CA THR A 102 -2.57 -5.44 -4.01
C THR A 102 -3.99 -5.11 -3.58
N ASP A 103 -4.20 -3.87 -3.21
CA ASP A 103 -5.45 -3.37 -2.66
C ASP A 103 -6.13 -2.44 -3.66
N LEU A 104 -7.42 -2.68 -3.94
CA LEU A 104 -8.26 -1.84 -4.78
C LEU A 104 -9.23 -1.06 -3.89
N VAL A 105 -9.21 0.26 -3.97
CA VAL A 105 -10.09 1.15 -3.21
C VAL A 105 -10.78 2.13 -4.14
N GLU A 106 -12.11 2.10 -4.16
CA GLU A 106 -12.94 3.01 -4.96
C GLU A 106 -13.15 4.35 -4.24
N PHE A 107 -13.02 5.44 -4.98
CA PHE A 107 -13.27 6.79 -4.49
C PHE A 107 -14.26 7.54 -5.39
N VAL A 108 -15.17 8.27 -4.75
CA VAL A 108 -16.08 9.20 -5.40
C VAL A 108 -15.93 10.57 -4.74
N ASP A 109 -15.58 11.58 -5.54
CA ASP A 109 -15.35 12.96 -5.06
C ASP A 109 -14.43 13.03 -3.83
N GLY A 110 -13.37 12.22 -3.86
CA GLY A 110 -12.41 12.19 -2.79
C GLY A 110 -12.85 11.40 -1.54
N MET A 111 -13.97 10.72 -1.54
CA MET A 111 -14.42 9.87 -0.43
C MET A 111 -14.40 8.40 -0.82
N PRO A 112 -13.92 7.50 0.06
CA PRO A 112 -14.01 6.07 -0.19
C PRO A 112 -15.47 5.64 -0.32
N ASP A 113 -15.83 4.93 -1.40
CA ASP A 113 -17.20 4.47 -1.66
C ASP A 113 -17.54 3.11 -1.02
N GLY A 114 -16.70 2.64 -0.13
CA GLY A 114 -16.92 1.40 0.62
C GLY A 114 -16.61 0.12 -0.15
N LYS A 115 -16.34 0.16 -1.45
CA LYS A 115 -15.86 -0.98 -2.22
C LYS A 115 -14.37 -1.15 -2.02
N TYR A 116 -14.00 -2.37 -1.63
CA TYR A 116 -12.63 -2.74 -1.33
C TYR A 116 -12.35 -4.17 -1.77
N SER A 117 -11.26 -4.40 -2.46
CA SER A 117 -10.82 -5.72 -2.88
C SER A 117 -9.34 -5.91 -2.59
N ILE A 118 -8.97 -7.11 -2.17
CA ILE A 118 -7.59 -7.49 -1.87
C ILE A 118 -7.18 -8.67 -2.74
N SER A 119 -5.99 -8.59 -3.33
CA SER A 119 -5.32 -9.69 -4.01
C SER A 119 -3.98 -9.99 -3.36
N ASP A 120 -3.55 -11.26 -3.36
CA ASP A 120 -2.22 -11.70 -2.97
C ASP A 120 -1.16 -11.54 -4.08
N LYS A 121 -1.58 -11.06 -5.25
CA LYS A 121 -0.72 -10.74 -6.38
C LYS A 121 -0.02 -9.40 -6.15
N ALA A 122 1.05 -9.44 -5.39
CA ALA A 122 1.82 -8.26 -4.97
C ALA A 122 3.27 -8.33 -5.46
N ALA A 123 4.10 -7.34 -5.10
CA ALA A 123 5.48 -7.25 -5.58
C ALA A 123 6.33 -8.50 -5.23
N LEU A 124 6.18 -9.06 -4.02
CA LEU A 124 6.93 -10.28 -3.63
C LEU A 124 6.50 -11.51 -4.43
N TYR A 125 5.22 -11.63 -4.79
CA TYR A 125 4.75 -12.67 -5.69
C TYR A 125 5.43 -12.55 -7.07
N CYS A 126 5.54 -11.33 -7.61
CA CYS A 126 6.22 -11.09 -8.88
C CYS A 126 7.70 -11.48 -8.83
N ILE A 127 8.41 -11.12 -7.76
CA ILE A 127 9.82 -11.50 -7.55
C ILE A 127 9.97 -13.03 -7.53
N GLY A 128 9.07 -13.72 -6.85
CA GLY A 128 9.04 -15.19 -6.82
C GLY A 128 8.90 -15.80 -8.21
N LYS A 129 7.93 -15.30 -8.98
CA LYS A 129 7.70 -15.73 -10.38
C LYS A 129 8.93 -15.52 -11.28
N VAL A 130 9.56 -14.35 -11.18
CA VAL A 130 10.80 -14.08 -11.94
C VAL A 130 11.88 -15.12 -11.63
N ASN A 131 12.08 -15.43 -10.35
CA ASN A 131 13.07 -16.42 -9.94
C ASN A 131 12.75 -17.83 -10.45
N GLU A 132 11.50 -18.27 -10.37
CA GLU A 132 11.03 -19.56 -10.86
C GLU A 132 11.23 -19.69 -12.38
N GLU A 133 10.82 -18.68 -13.15
CA GLU A 133 10.99 -18.65 -14.60
C GLU A 133 12.47 -18.61 -15.03
N ALA A 134 13.31 -17.89 -14.28
CA ALA A 134 14.74 -17.86 -14.54
C ALA A 134 15.37 -19.23 -14.34
N ILE A 135 15.05 -19.92 -13.25
CA ILE A 135 15.52 -21.29 -12.99
C ILE A 135 15.08 -22.23 -14.13
N ALA A 136 13.81 -22.14 -14.54
CA ALA A 136 13.26 -22.99 -15.62
C ALA A 136 13.96 -22.77 -16.96
N LYS A 137 14.29 -21.52 -17.32
CA LYS A 137 14.83 -21.18 -18.65
C LYS A 137 16.36 -21.21 -18.71
N THR A 138 17.04 -20.89 -17.63
CA THR A 138 18.50 -20.70 -17.62
C THR A 138 19.24 -21.68 -16.71
N GLY A 139 18.52 -22.46 -15.91
CA GLY A 139 19.08 -23.36 -14.90
C GLY A 139 19.53 -22.68 -13.61
N ALA A 140 19.40 -21.34 -13.50
CA ALA A 140 19.82 -20.58 -12.32
C ALA A 140 18.82 -19.47 -11.99
N GLY A 141 18.64 -19.19 -10.69
CA GLY A 141 17.75 -18.14 -10.22
C GLY A 141 18.35 -16.74 -10.38
N VAL A 142 17.47 -15.72 -10.25
CA VAL A 142 17.84 -14.31 -10.25
C VAL A 142 17.80 -13.79 -8.82
N PRO A 143 18.88 -13.17 -8.31
CA PRO A 143 18.87 -12.50 -7.02
C PRO A 143 17.78 -11.41 -6.97
N ALA A 144 17.02 -11.34 -5.86
CA ALA A 144 15.89 -10.44 -5.71
C ALA A 144 16.24 -8.97 -6.02
N TYR A 145 17.42 -8.49 -5.59
CA TYR A 145 17.86 -7.12 -5.81
C TYR A 145 17.94 -6.72 -7.30
N ILE A 146 18.22 -7.68 -8.20
CA ILE A 146 18.23 -7.43 -9.65
C ILE A 146 16.82 -7.21 -10.15
N THR A 147 15.89 -8.09 -9.77
CA THR A 147 14.45 -7.91 -10.10
C THR A 147 13.91 -6.61 -9.53
N GLU A 148 14.23 -6.28 -8.29
CA GLU A 148 13.84 -5.01 -7.65
C GLU A 148 14.41 -3.79 -8.37
N ALA A 149 15.64 -3.87 -8.90
CA ALA A 149 16.20 -2.81 -9.71
C ALA A 149 15.41 -2.59 -11.00
N PHE A 150 15.06 -3.67 -11.74
CA PHE A 150 14.17 -3.59 -12.90
C PHE A 150 12.81 -2.99 -12.55
N MET A 151 12.19 -3.44 -11.46
CA MET A 151 10.90 -2.93 -11.00
C MET A 151 10.93 -1.42 -10.76
N ARG A 152 12.01 -0.91 -10.15
CA ARG A 152 12.15 0.49 -9.77
C ARG A 152 12.56 1.40 -10.92
N THR A 153 13.41 0.95 -11.85
CA THR A 153 14.04 1.81 -12.87
C THR A 153 13.69 1.44 -14.31
N GLY A 154 12.92 0.36 -14.51
CA GLY A 154 12.59 -0.17 -15.83
C GLY A 154 13.74 -0.96 -16.50
N SER A 155 14.96 -0.93 -15.97
CA SER A 155 16.13 -1.59 -16.56
C SER A 155 17.23 -1.88 -15.54
N TYR A 156 18.08 -2.86 -15.84
CA TYR A 156 19.29 -3.15 -15.09
C TYR A 156 20.29 -3.88 -15.98
N ASP A 157 21.58 -3.61 -15.83
CA ASP A 157 22.62 -4.26 -16.62
C ASP A 157 22.93 -5.67 -16.06
N CYS A 158 22.52 -6.69 -16.80
CA CYS A 158 22.81 -8.09 -16.52
C CYS A 158 22.80 -8.89 -17.84
N PRO A 159 23.24 -10.18 -17.87
CA PRO A 159 23.25 -10.96 -19.10
C PRO A 159 21.88 -11.02 -19.80
N LYS A 160 21.85 -10.85 -21.13
CA LYS A 160 20.63 -10.73 -21.95
C LYS A 160 19.57 -11.79 -21.66
N GLN A 161 19.99 -13.04 -21.48
CA GLN A 161 19.06 -14.14 -21.18
C GLN A 161 18.25 -13.91 -19.92
N TYR A 162 18.82 -13.27 -18.89
CA TYR A 162 18.10 -12.91 -17.66
C TYR A 162 17.26 -11.65 -17.84
N GLN A 163 17.76 -10.65 -18.60
CA GLN A 163 16.98 -9.46 -18.92
C GLN A 163 15.66 -9.83 -19.60
N GLU A 164 15.69 -10.72 -20.61
CA GLU A 164 14.50 -11.18 -21.35
C GLU A 164 13.50 -11.88 -20.42
N VAL A 165 13.98 -12.75 -19.54
CA VAL A 165 13.11 -13.44 -18.57
C VAL A 165 12.44 -12.43 -17.63
N ILE A 166 13.24 -11.53 -17.03
CA ILE A 166 12.74 -10.53 -16.08
C ILE A 166 11.71 -9.63 -16.73
N ILE A 167 12.02 -9.04 -17.89
CA ILE A 167 11.12 -8.12 -18.61
C ILE A 167 9.80 -8.81 -18.96
N ASN A 168 9.86 -10.06 -19.47
CA ASN A 168 8.65 -10.79 -19.81
C ASN A 168 7.78 -11.09 -18.60
N CYS A 169 8.39 -11.48 -17.45
CA CYS A 169 7.65 -11.69 -16.20
C CYS A 169 7.02 -10.39 -15.68
N LEU A 170 7.75 -9.27 -15.72
CA LEU A 170 7.24 -7.97 -15.25
C LEU A 170 6.10 -7.46 -16.14
N LYS A 171 6.16 -7.66 -17.47
CA LYS A 171 5.05 -7.37 -18.39
C LYS A 171 3.83 -8.24 -18.08
N SER A 172 4.04 -9.55 -17.94
CA SER A 172 2.96 -10.48 -17.60
C SER A 172 2.31 -10.14 -16.26
N TYR A 173 3.10 -9.72 -15.28
CA TYR A 173 2.59 -9.26 -13.98
C TYR A 173 1.77 -7.97 -14.11
N ALA A 174 2.22 -6.99 -14.89
CA ALA A 174 1.45 -5.77 -15.12
C ALA A 174 0.10 -6.06 -15.81
N GLU A 175 0.07 -7.01 -16.76
CA GLU A 175 -1.17 -7.51 -17.37
C GLU A 175 -2.06 -8.22 -16.34
N GLU A 176 -1.48 -9.01 -15.42
CA GLU A 176 -2.21 -9.67 -14.34
C GLU A 176 -2.87 -8.65 -13.41
N ILE A 177 -2.20 -7.52 -13.10
CA ILE A 177 -2.80 -6.42 -12.31
C ILE A 177 -4.00 -5.82 -13.03
N TYR A 178 -3.91 -5.54 -14.34
CA TYR A 178 -5.06 -5.08 -15.12
C TYR A 178 -6.18 -6.12 -15.16
N GLY A 179 -5.84 -7.41 -15.26
CA GLY A 179 -6.80 -8.50 -15.16
C GLY A 179 -7.55 -8.54 -13.82
N ILE A 180 -6.87 -8.26 -12.70
CA ILE A 180 -7.49 -8.15 -11.37
C ILE A 180 -8.48 -6.98 -11.34
N ILE A 181 -8.11 -5.83 -11.91
CA ILE A 181 -9.00 -4.66 -11.98
C ILE A 181 -10.26 -5.00 -12.78
N GLN A 182 -10.12 -5.63 -13.95
CA GLN A 182 -11.25 -6.07 -14.78
C GLN A 182 -12.12 -7.14 -14.09
N ALA A 183 -11.51 -8.10 -13.39
CA ALA A 183 -12.23 -9.13 -12.64
C ALA A 183 -13.08 -8.54 -11.50
N ASN A 184 -12.73 -7.36 -11.00
CA ASN A 184 -13.52 -6.58 -10.07
C ASN A 184 -14.52 -5.62 -10.77
N HIS A 185 -14.82 -5.87 -12.06
CA HIS A 185 -15.81 -5.15 -12.87
C HIS A 185 -15.47 -3.69 -13.19
N TYR A 186 -14.20 -3.29 -13.11
CA TYR A 186 -13.77 -1.96 -13.57
C TYR A 186 -13.43 -1.99 -15.06
N ASN A 187 -13.93 -1.00 -15.80
CA ASN A 187 -13.60 -0.79 -17.20
C ASN A 187 -12.32 0.05 -17.30
N LEU A 188 -11.25 -0.53 -17.86
CA LEU A 188 -9.93 0.11 -17.95
C LEU A 188 -9.91 1.38 -18.78
N ASP A 189 -10.81 1.51 -19.77
CA ASP A 189 -10.86 2.65 -20.68
C ASP A 189 -11.68 3.84 -20.09
N LEU A 190 -12.53 3.56 -19.09
CA LEU A 190 -13.44 4.55 -18.49
C LEU A 190 -13.08 4.88 -17.05
N THR A 191 -12.22 4.09 -16.41
CA THR A 191 -11.86 4.25 -15.01
C THR A 191 -10.55 5.00 -14.89
N LYS A 192 -10.55 6.14 -14.21
CA LYS A 192 -9.32 6.77 -13.76
C LYS A 192 -8.66 5.91 -12.68
N MET A 193 -7.43 5.49 -12.89
CA MET A 193 -6.67 4.62 -11.98
C MET A 193 -5.49 5.36 -11.39
N VAL A 194 -5.34 5.30 -10.08
CA VAL A 194 -4.20 5.86 -9.35
C VAL A 194 -3.39 4.71 -8.77
N PHE A 195 -2.23 4.44 -9.34
CA PHE A 195 -1.32 3.40 -8.87
C PHE A 195 -0.38 3.94 -7.81
N MET A 196 -0.23 3.23 -6.70
CA MET A 196 0.68 3.57 -5.61
C MET A 196 1.32 2.33 -4.99
N GLY A 197 2.20 2.54 -4.02
CA GLY A 197 2.95 1.47 -3.35
C GLY A 197 4.20 1.06 -4.11
N GLY A 198 5.05 0.23 -3.48
CA GLY A 198 6.36 -0.13 -4.03
C GLY A 198 6.31 -0.93 -5.33
N GLY A 199 5.19 -1.58 -5.63
CA GLY A 199 4.99 -2.33 -6.88
C GLY A 199 4.37 -1.52 -8.02
N SER A 200 3.93 -0.28 -7.78
CA SER A 200 3.29 0.55 -8.82
C SER A 200 4.21 0.85 -10.00
N SER A 201 5.51 0.98 -9.74
CA SER A 201 6.54 1.19 -10.77
C SER A 201 6.62 0.03 -11.78
N ILE A 202 6.17 -1.18 -11.44
CA ILE A 202 6.12 -2.28 -12.41
C ILE A 202 5.08 -1.97 -13.47
N VAL A 203 3.90 -1.50 -13.07
CA VAL A 203 2.83 -1.12 -14.01
C VAL A 203 3.25 0.13 -14.79
N GLU A 204 3.95 1.07 -14.18
CA GLU A 204 4.49 2.27 -14.84
C GLU A 204 5.44 1.92 -15.99
N HIS A 205 6.43 1.04 -15.72
CA HIS A 205 7.47 0.71 -16.69
C HIS A 205 7.10 -0.39 -17.68
N PHE A 206 6.25 -1.33 -17.28
CA PHE A 206 5.99 -2.56 -18.03
C PHE A 206 4.52 -2.76 -18.42
N GLY A 207 3.61 -1.93 -17.92
CA GLY A 207 2.18 -2.01 -18.22
C GLY A 207 1.83 -1.42 -19.59
N ALA A 208 0.75 -1.92 -20.22
CA ALA A 208 0.14 -1.35 -21.40
C ALA A 208 -0.72 -0.13 -21.01
N ASN A 209 -0.07 1.00 -20.71
CA ASN A 209 -0.70 2.20 -20.15
C ASN A 209 -1.31 3.12 -21.21
N GLU A 210 -0.94 2.95 -22.50
CA GLU A 210 -1.40 3.79 -23.60
C GLU A 210 -2.93 3.78 -23.71
N GLY A 211 -3.53 4.97 -23.82
CA GLY A 211 -4.98 5.16 -23.94
C GLY A 211 -5.76 5.00 -22.65
N LYS A 212 -5.12 4.70 -21.51
CA LYS A 212 -5.75 4.59 -20.19
C LYS A 212 -5.53 5.86 -19.35
N ASP A 213 -6.51 6.24 -18.55
CA ASP A 213 -6.36 7.33 -17.57
C ASP A 213 -5.68 6.79 -16.31
N VAL A 214 -4.33 6.82 -16.32
CA VAL A 214 -3.50 6.29 -15.23
C VAL A 214 -2.63 7.38 -14.64
N GLN A 215 -2.51 7.39 -13.31
CA GLN A 215 -1.61 8.24 -12.56
C GLN A 215 -0.75 7.37 -11.64
N PHE A 216 0.55 7.66 -11.54
CA PHE A 216 1.48 6.94 -10.67
C PHE A 216 1.94 7.82 -9.51
N VAL A 217 1.85 7.28 -8.29
CA VAL A 217 2.34 7.90 -7.08
C VAL A 217 3.64 7.24 -6.69
N THR A 218 4.75 7.92 -6.96
CA THR A 218 6.10 7.40 -6.71
C THR A 218 6.54 7.50 -5.26
N ASP A 219 5.78 8.21 -4.42
CA ASP A 219 6.05 8.30 -2.99
C ASP A 219 5.65 7.01 -2.26
N ILE A 220 6.61 6.18 -1.94
CA ILE A 220 6.41 4.94 -1.17
C ILE A 220 5.85 5.18 0.25
N HIS A 221 5.93 6.42 0.73
CA HIS A 221 5.43 6.85 2.03
C HIS A 221 4.05 7.52 1.98
N ALA A 222 3.38 7.52 0.82
CA ALA A 222 2.09 8.20 0.62
C ALA A 222 1.05 7.83 1.68
N ASN A 223 0.92 6.53 2.03
CA ASN A 223 0.03 6.08 3.10
C ASN A 223 0.39 6.70 4.47
N ALA A 224 1.66 6.75 4.82
CA ALA A 224 2.11 7.32 6.08
C ALA A 224 1.84 8.83 6.16
N ARG A 225 2.11 9.55 5.07
CA ARG A 225 1.79 10.99 4.98
C ARG A 225 0.30 11.26 5.03
N GLY A 226 -0.51 10.42 4.36
CA GLY A 226 -1.96 10.49 4.43
C GLY A 226 -2.48 10.33 5.86
N CYS A 227 -1.93 9.36 6.63
CA CYS A 227 -2.25 9.19 8.05
C CYS A 227 -1.88 10.44 8.87
N GLU A 228 -0.69 11.01 8.64
CA GLU A 228 -0.22 12.22 9.33
C GLU A 228 -1.19 13.40 9.09
N GLU A 229 -1.53 13.68 7.85
CA GLU A 229 -2.45 14.78 7.50
C GLU A 229 -3.87 14.55 8.04
N ALA A 230 -4.37 13.32 8.00
CA ALA A 230 -5.66 12.97 8.59
C ALA A 230 -5.68 13.24 10.11
N VAL A 231 -4.62 12.85 10.84
CA VAL A 231 -4.49 13.12 12.28
C VAL A 231 -4.39 14.61 12.56
N LYS A 232 -3.56 15.35 11.81
CA LYS A 232 -3.46 16.82 11.94
C LYS A 232 -4.81 17.50 11.74
N SER A 233 -5.59 17.06 10.76
CA SER A 233 -6.93 17.58 10.50
C SER A 233 -7.88 17.33 11.67
N ILE A 234 -7.86 16.13 12.25
CA ILE A 234 -8.68 15.79 13.44
C ILE A 234 -8.29 16.65 14.63
N ILE A 235 -6.99 16.83 14.89
CA ILE A 235 -6.48 17.64 16.02
C ILE A 235 -6.91 19.10 15.82
N ARG A 236 -6.71 19.68 14.63
CA ARG A 236 -7.13 21.06 14.32
C ARG A 236 -8.62 21.27 14.51
N ALA A 237 -9.45 20.29 14.09
CA ALA A 237 -10.89 20.36 14.27
C ALA A 237 -11.30 20.36 15.75
N LYS A 238 -10.66 19.53 16.59
CA LYS A 238 -10.88 19.50 18.04
C LYS A 238 -10.50 20.84 18.69
N GLN A 239 -9.33 21.39 18.35
CA GLN A 239 -8.86 22.67 18.90
C GLN A 239 -9.78 23.83 18.53
N ARG A 240 -10.33 23.86 17.30
CA ARG A 240 -11.32 24.87 16.90
C ARG A 240 -12.58 24.79 17.75
N LYS A 241 -13.13 23.57 17.96
CA LYS A 241 -14.33 23.37 18.80
C LYS A 241 -14.11 23.82 20.24
N MET A 242 -12.91 23.60 20.81
CA MET A 242 -12.58 24.04 22.17
C MET A 242 -12.42 25.56 22.31
N ARG A 243 -12.13 26.30 21.22
CA ARG A 243 -12.03 27.78 21.23
C ARG A 243 -13.37 28.48 21.02
N THR A 244 -14.37 27.75 20.54
CA THR A 244 -15.72 28.29 20.26
C THR A 244 -16.76 27.89 21.31
N ALA A 245 -16.40 27.05 22.25
CA ALA A 245 -17.17 26.67 23.44
C ALA A 245 -16.71 27.45 24.67
#